data_b7a598a47cf1e51e681ea0d0eda99b32
#
_entry.id   b7a598a47cf1e51e681ea0d0eda99b32
#
_cell.length_a   1.000
_cell.length_b   1.000
_cell.length_c   1.000
_cell.angle_alpha   90.00
_cell.angle_beta   90.00
_cell.angle_gamma   90.00
#
_symmetry.space_group_name_H-M   'P 1'
#
loop_
_entity.id
_entity.type
_entity.pdbx_description
1 polymer ?
#
loop_
_entity_poly.entity_id
_entity_poly.type
_entity_poly.pdbx_seq_one_letter_code
_entity_poly.pdbx_strand_id
1 'polypeptide(L)'
;TAWKNQEKFKVSSKDIGWEYEPVSLPVRKTISEESRLPLYNNPKERATTRRFAARDLVFLRRTKAGHKINLNCLRVAKARILYMPGELFVEYQLGAQKMAPNLFVAMAAYGQYSPGYIGDRISYTQGGYETGRVSRVDPSVEDILNSAMKNLLD
;
A
#
# COMPACT_ATOMS: atom_id res chain seq x y z
N THR A 1 24.94 -17.86 -17.26
CA THR A 1 23.60 -17.25 -17.13
C THR A 1 23.05 -17.52 -15.74
N ALA A 2 22.24 -16.59 -15.17
CA ALA A 2 21.63 -16.72 -13.83
C ALA A 2 20.92 -18.08 -13.66
N TRP A 3 20.25 -18.59 -14.69
CA TRP A 3 19.61 -19.90 -14.68
C TRP A 3 20.56 -21.08 -14.45
N LYS A 4 21.78 -21.03 -14.96
CA LYS A 4 22.78 -22.11 -14.79
C LYS A 4 23.44 -22.08 -13.41
N ASN A 5 23.54 -20.91 -12.80
CA ASN A 5 24.22 -20.69 -11.53
C ASN A 5 23.24 -20.58 -10.34
N GLN A 6 21.97 -20.97 -10.54
CA GLN A 6 20.99 -20.94 -9.45
C GLN A 6 21.27 -22.01 -8.40
N GLU A 7 21.19 -21.64 -7.15
CA GLU A 7 21.12 -22.59 -6.05
C GLU A 7 19.71 -23.16 -5.95
N LYS A 8 19.63 -24.49 -5.84
CA LYS A 8 18.37 -25.22 -5.68
C LYS A 8 18.31 -25.82 -4.29
N PHE A 9 17.19 -25.65 -3.62
CA PHE A 9 16.94 -26.28 -2.33
C PHE A 9 15.56 -26.93 -2.31
N LYS A 10 15.41 -27.95 -1.48
CA LYS A 10 14.11 -28.61 -1.29
C LYS A 10 13.23 -27.73 -0.38
N VAL A 11 11.98 -27.57 -0.76
CA VAL A 11 10.97 -26.87 0.02
C VAL A 11 9.95 -27.88 0.51
N SER A 12 9.62 -27.84 1.79
CA SER A 12 8.58 -28.64 2.44
C SER A 12 7.41 -27.74 2.84
N SER A 13 6.30 -28.32 3.26
CA SER A 13 5.15 -27.57 3.78
C SER A 13 5.49 -26.68 4.98
N LYS A 14 6.51 -27.04 5.77
CA LYS A 14 6.98 -26.26 6.92
C LYS A 14 7.70 -24.98 6.51
N ASP A 15 8.21 -24.93 5.29
CA ASP A 15 8.92 -23.77 4.74
C ASP A 15 7.98 -22.75 4.10
N ILE A 16 6.69 -23.09 3.96
CA ILE A 16 5.67 -22.24 3.36
C ILE A 16 4.75 -21.70 4.45
N GLY A 17 4.50 -20.41 4.46
CA GLY A 17 3.59 -19.74 5.37
C GLY A 17 2.89 -18.57 4.72
N TRP A 18 1.73 -18.21 5.27
CA TRP A 18 0.97 -17.04 4.89
C TRP A 18 0.63 -16.26 6.15
N GLU A 19 1.13 -15.05 6.22
CA GLU A 19 0.96 -14.17 7.37
C GLU A 19 0.25 -12.89 6.93
N TYR A 20 -0.39 -12.20 7.88
CA TYR A 20 -1.05 -10.93 7.59
C TYR A 20 -0.97 -9.96 8.77
N GLU A 21 -0.92 -8.68 8.44
CA GLU A 21 -0.95 -7.57 9.40
C GLU A 21 -2.10 -6.64 9.05
N PRO A 22 -3.11 -6.48 9.93
CA PRO A 22 -4.25 -5.61 9.67
C PRO A 22 -3.92 -4.15 9.96
N VAL A 23 -3.98 -3.29 8.95
CA VAL A 23 -3.69 -1.85 9.04
C VAL A 23 -4.89 -1.00 8.67
N SER A 24 -4.97 0.19 9.27
CA SER A 24 -5.88 1.26 8.83
C SER A 24 -5.06 2.33 8.12
N LEU A 25 -5.40 2.61 6.85
CA LEU A 25 -4.69 3.62 6.07
C LEU A 25 -5.25 5.01 6.42
N PRO A 26 -4.41 5.98 6.79
CA PRO A 26 -4.86 7.32 7.16
C PRO A 26 -5.37 8.08 5.93
N VAL A 27 -6.48 8.77 6.09
CA VAL A 27 -7.07 9.57 5.01
C VAL A 27 -6.35 10.89 4.87
N ARG A 28 -6.06 11.31 3.65
CA ARG A 28 -5.47 12.61 3.36
C ARG A 28 -6.36 13.74 3.89
N LYS A 29 -5.76 14.73 4.58
CA LYS A 29 -6.47 15.84 5.23
C LYS A 29 -7.34 16.67 4.30
N THR A 30 -7.02 16.70 2.99
CA THR A 30 -7.82 17.41 1.99
C THR A 30 -9.08 16.66 1.55
N ILE A 31 -9.30 15.43 2.03
CA ILE A 31 -10.48 14.62 1.73
C ILE A 31 -11.43 14.66 2.92
N SER A 32 -12.56 15.34 2.73
CA SER A 32 -13.63 15.43 3.73
C SER A 32 -15.01 15.34 3.06
N GLU A 33 -16.06 15.11 3.84
CA GLU A 33 -17.45 15.14 3.33
C GLU A 33 -17.76 16.51 2.73
N GLU A 34 -17.36 17.59 3.41
CA GLU A 34 -17.60 18.97 2.98
C GLU A 34 -16.94 19.27 1.63
N SER A 35 -15.75 18.72 1.39
CA SER A 35 -15.02 18.95 0.14
C SER A 35 -15.46 18.05 -1.01
N ARG A 36 -16.05 16.88 -0.75
CA ARG A 36 -16.34 15.86 -1.79
C ARG A 36 -17.82 15.73 -2.12
N LEU A 37 -18.74 15.91 -1.16
CA LEU A 37 -20.18 15.78 -1.42
C LEU A 37 -20.70 16.80 -2.46
N PRO A 38 -20.31 18.09 -2.44
CA PRO A 38 -20.73 19.04 -3.46
C PRO A 38 -20.29 18.61 -4.86
N LEU A 39 -19.06 18.08 -5.00
CA LEU A 39 -18.56 17.62 -6.30
C LEU A 39 -19.30 16.37 -6.79
N TYR A 40 -19.58 15.43 -5.88
CA TYR A 40 -20.29 14.20 -6.21
C TYR A 40 -21.73 14.45 -6.63
N ASN A 41 -22.45 15.32 -5.92
CA ASN A 41 -23.87 15.59 -6.12
C ASN A 41 -24.16 16.57 -7.27
N ASN A 42 -23.17 17.30 -7.77
CA ASN A 42 -23.38 18.28 -8.82
C ASN A 42 -23.46 17.60 -10.20
N PRO A 43 -24.64 17.55 -10.85
CA PRO A 43 -24.80 16.93 -12.17
C PRO A 43 -24.08 17.68 -13.30
N LYS A 44 -23.71 18.95 -13.08
CA LYS A 44 -22.95 19.77 -14.04
C LYS A 44 -21.45 19.49 -13.99
N GLU A 45 -20.96 18.81 -12.94
CA GLU A 45 -19.57 18.39 -12.87
C GLU A 45 -19.25 17.29 -13.88
N ARG A 46 -18.00 17.27 -14.36
CA ARG A 46 -17.51 16.22 -15.25
C ARG A 46 -17.66 14.85 -14.56
N ALA A 47 -18.05 13.83 -15.33
CA ALA A 47 -18.21 12.47 -14.84
C ALA A 47 -16.95 11.95 -14.12
N THR A 48 -15.75 12.32 -14.62
CA THR A 48 -14.47 12.00 -13.97
C THR A 48 -14.32 12.63 -12.59
N THR A 49 -14.67 13.92 -12.42
CA THR A 49 -14.63 14.62 -11.13
C THR A 49 -15.58 13.96 -10.13
N ARG A 50 -16.80 13.67 -10.53
CA ARG A 50 -17.80 12.99 -9.70
C ARG A 50 -17.34 11.59 -9.27
N ARG A 51 -16.74 10.84 -10.20
CA ARG A 51 -16.18 9.50 -9.90
C ARG A 51 -15.03 9.57 -8.89
N PHE A 52 -14.13 10.56 -9.03
CA PHE A 52 -13.06 10.74 -8.03
C PHE A 52 -13.63 11.11 -6.66
N ALA A 53 -14.59 12.03 -6.61
CA ALA A 53 -15.25 12.40 -5.36
C ALA A 53 -15.94 11.20 -4.70
N ALA A 54 -16.63 10.35 -5.46
CA ALA A 54 -17.25 9.13 -4.96
C ALA A 54 -16.22 8.17 -4.35
N ARG A 55 -15.09 7.94 -5.03
CA ARG A 55 -14.01 7.07 -4.54
C ARG A 55 -13.38 7.63 -3.25
N ASP A 56 -13.18 8.93 -3.18
CA ASP A 56 -12.65 9.61 -2.00
C ASP A 56 -13.60 9.47 -0.82
N LEU A 57 -14.92 9.67 -1.04
CA LEU A 57 -15.95 9.49 -0.01
C LEU A 57 -16.02 8.05 0.50
N VAL A 58 -15.95 7.06 -0.39
CA VAL A 58 -15.92 5.66 0.01
C VAL A 58 -14.71 5.36 0.88
N PHE A 59 -13.52 5.84 0.48
CA PHE A 59 -12.30 5.66 1.26
C PHE A 59 -12.43 6.31 2.65
N LEU A 60 -12.86 7.57 2.71
CA LEU A 60 -13.08 8.31 3.95
C LEU A 60 -14.06 7.58 4.89
N ARG A 61 -15.22 7.18 4.37
CA ARG A 61 -16.27 6.53 5.17
C ARG A 61 -15.85 5.17 5.71
N ARG A 62 -15.19 4.37 4.88
CA ARG A 62 -14.68 3.05 5.32
C ARG A 62 -13.62 3.22 6.41
N THR A 63 -12.70 4.16 6.27
CA THR A 63 -11.68 4.43 7.30
C THR A 63 -12.33 4.94 8.60
N LYS A 64 -13.29 5.88 8.51
CA LYS A 64 -14.05 6.35 9.70
C LYS A 64 -14.84 5.23 10.38
N ALA A 65 -15.31 4.25 9.62
CA ALA A 65 -16.00 3.06 10.16
C ALA A 65 -15.03 2.01 10.74
N GLY A 66 -13.73 2.32 10.84
CA GLY A 66 -12.73 1.41 11.40
C GLY A 66 -12.31 0.27 10.48
N HIS A 67 -12.58 0.37 9.18
CA HIS A 67 -12.19 -0.67 8.23
C HIS A 67 -10.67 -0.80 8.16
N LYS A 68 -10.18 -2.02 8.38
CA LYS A 68 -8.78 -2.40 8.19
C LYS A 68 -8.63 -3.22 6.92
N ILE A 69 -7.45 -3.16 6.34
CA ILE A 69 -7.01 -4.04 5.25
C ILE A 69 -5.87 -4.92 5.76
N ASN A 70 -5.73 -6.11 5.22
CA ASN A 70 -4.62 -6.98 5.55
C ASN A 70 -3.48 -6.76 4.57
N LEU A 71 -2.31 -6.38 5.08
CA LEU A 71 -1.07 -6.57 4.36
C LEU A 71 -0.70 -8.03 4.51
N ASN A 72 -0.27 -8.66 3.44
CA ASN A 72 0.00 -10.09 3.48
C ASN A 72 1.46 -10.36 3.12
N CYS A 73 1.98 -11.46 3.65
CA CYS A 73 3.30 -11.96 3.33
C CYS A 73 3.25 -13.46 3.02
N LEU A 74 3.65 -13.84 1.82
CA LEU A 74 3.94 -15.23 1.51
C LEU A 74 5.39 -15.52 1.90
N ARG A 75 5.57 -16.48 2.79
CA ARG A 75 6.88 -17.01 3.17
C ARG A 75 7.15 -18.30 2.39
N VAL A 76 8.29 -18.37 1.72
CA VAL A 76 8.81 -19.61 1.12
C VAL A 76 10.28 -19.72 1.50
N ALA A 77 10.58 -20.54 2.49
CA ALA A 77 11.92 -20.65 3.08
C ALA A 77 12.49 -19.26 3.45
N LYS A 78 13.58 -18.83 2.78
CA LYS A 78 14.18 -17.50 2.98
C LYS A 78 13.56 -16.41 2.09
N ALA A 79 12.56 -16.72 1.26
CA ALA A 79 11.88 -15.71 0.48
C ALA A 79 10.66 -15.14 1.22
N ARG A 80 10.42 -13.86 1.04
CA ARG A 80 9.24 -13.12 1.49
C ARG A 80 8.65 -12.36 0.32
N ILE A 81 7.37 -12.56 0.06
CA ILE A 81 6.63 -11.78 -0.92
C ILE A 81 5.56 -10.98 -0.18
N LEU A 82 5.79 -9.68 -0.07
CA LEU A 82 4.87 -8.75 0.57
C LEU A 82 3.81 -8.31 -0.43
N TYR A 83 2.53 -8.49 -0.11
CA TYR A 83 1.39 -8.01 -0.89
C TYR A 83 0.90 -6.71 -0.27
N MET A 84 1.20 -5.60 -0.95
CA MET A 84 0.98 -4.26 -0.44
C MET A 84 -0.18 -3.57 -1.17
N PRO A 85 -0.87 -2.61 -0.52
CA PRO A 85 -2.02 -1.92 -1.10
C PRO A 85 -1.58 -0.84 -2.07
N GLY A 86 -2.43 -0.54 -3.05
CA GLY A 86 -2.22 0.59 -3.95
C GLY A 86 -0.98 0.46 -4.84
N GLU A 87 -0.52 1.60 -5.31
CA GLU A 87 0.67 1.73 -6.16
C GLU A 87 1.78 2.42 -5.35
N LEU A 88 2.62 1.60 -4.69
CA LEU A 88 3.66 2.09 -3.82
C LEU A 88 4.90 2.53 -4.61
N PHE A 89 5.59 3.54 -4.06
CA PHE A 89 6.90 3.92 -4.54
C PHE A 89 7.93 2.82 -4.23
N VAL A 90 8.98 2.76 -5.04
CA VAL A 90 10.04 1.74 -4.92
C VAL A 90 10.78 1.81 -3.59
N GLU A 91 10.74 2.94 -2.90
CA GLU A 91 11.33 3.16 -1.59
C GLU A 91 10.83 2.16 -0.55
N TYR A 92 9.57 1.74 -0.62
CA TYR A 92 9.01 0.70 0.25
C TYR A 92 9.66 -0.66 0.01
N GLN A 93 9.88 -1.04 -1.26
CA GLN A 93 10.60 -2.27 -1.61
C GLN A 93 12.03 -2.23 -1.08
N LEU A 94 12.75 -1.13 -1.31
CA LEU A 94 14.12 -0.95 -0.86
C LEU A 94 14.21 -0.90 0.67
N GLY A 95 13.23 -0.28 1.33
CA GLY A 95 13.09 -0.26 2.78
C GLY A 95 12.89 -1.66 3.35
N ALA A 96 11.97 -2.44 2.80
CA ALA A 96 11.72 -3.82 3.21
C ALA A 96 12.96 -4.72 3.07
N GLN A 97 13.72 -4.57 1.98
CA GLN A 97 14.99 -5.29 1.78
C GLN A 97 16.04 -4.92 2.83
N LYS A 98 16.10 -3.65 3.23
CA LYS A 98 17.01 -3.20 4.30
C LYS A 98 16.59 -3.70 5.68
N MET A 99 15.29 -3.88 5.94
CA MET A 99 14.78 -4.44 7.20
C MET A 99 15.18 -5.90 7.38
N ALA A 100 15.26 -6.67 6.29
CA ALA A 100 15.56 -8.10 6.32
C ALA A 100 16.69 -8.48 5.35
N PRO A 101 17.95 -8.05 5.60
CA PRO A 101 19.05 -8.21 4.65
C PRO A 101 19.46 -9.67 4.38
N ASN A 102 19.06 -10.60 5.27
CA ASN A 102 19.34 -12.03 5.13
C ASN A 102 18.24 -12.82 4.41
N LEU A 103 17.16 -12.12 4.00
CA LEU A 103 16.03 -12.69 3.27
C LEU A 103 16.00 -12.17 1.85
N PHE A 104 15.42 -12.96 0.96
CA PHE A 104 15.00 -12.47 -0.35
C PHE A 104 13.62 -11.80 -0.21
N VAL A 105 13.58 -10.49 -0.26
CA VAL A 105 12.32 -9.73 -0.13
C VAL A 105 11.88 -9.20 -1.49
N ALA A 106 10.70 -9.61 -1.91
CA ALA A 106 9.99 -9.06 -3.07
C ALA A 106 8.68 -8.39 -2.63
N MET A 107 8.22 -7.40 -3.40
CA MET A 107 6.98 -6.71 -3.13
C MET A 107 6.06 -6.78 -4.34
N ALA A 108 4.81 -7.16 -4.11
CA ALA A 108 3.72 -7.09 -5.06
C ALA A 108 2.81 -5.93 -4.68
N ALA A 109 2.81 -4.88 -5.50
CA ALA A 109 1.85 -3.79 -5.39
C ALA A 109 0.45 -4.24 -5.85
N TYR A 110 -0.55 -3.36 -5.70
CA TYR A 110 -1.95 -3.63 -6.08
C TYR A 110 -2.57 -4.85 -5.38
N GLY A 111 -2.13 -5.13 -4.17
CA GLY A 111 -2.72 -6.15 -3.31
C GLY A 111 -4.14 -5.80 -2.86
N GLN A 112 -4.47 -6.16 -1.64
CA GLN A 112 -5.80 -5.86 -1.09
C GLN A 112 -6.03 -4.35 -0.98
N TYR A 113 -6.97 -3.82 -1.74
CA TYR A 113 -7.37 -2.42 -1.69
C TYR A 113 -6.42 -1.43 -2.38
N SER A 114 -7.00 -0.54 -3.18
CA SER A 114 -6.23 0.45 -3.94
C SER A 114 -6.65 1.89 -3.57
N PRO A 115 -5.95 2.53 -2.62
CA PRO A 115 -6.16 3.94 -2.30
C PRO A 115 -5.57 4.90 -3.36
N GLY A 116 -5.00 4.38 -4.43
CA GLY A 116 -4.20 5.08 -5.44
C GLY A 116 -2.72 4.95 -5.15
N TYR A 117 -1.96 5.95 -5.55
CA TYR A 117 -0.52 6.00 -5.29
C TYR A 117 -0.22 6.18 -3.79
N ILE A 118 0.88 5.57 -3.36
CA ILE A 118 1.40 5.71 -1.99
C ILE A 118 2.89 6.05 -2.11
N GLY A 119 3.24 7.32 -1.94
CA GLY A 119 4.62 7.78 -1.86
C GLY A 119 5.20 7.64 -0.45
N ASP A 120 6.50 7.80 -0.34
CA ASP A 120 7.16 8.06 0.93
C ASP A 120 6.84 9.48 1.42
N ARG A 121 7.09 9.76 2.69
CA ARG A 121 6.72 11.05 3.31
C ARG A 121 7.31 12.25 2.59
N ILE A 122 8.56 12.14 2.13
CA ILE A 122 9.27 13.24 1.51
C ILE A 122 8.65 13.61 0.15
N SER A 123 8.21 12.63 -0.62
CA SER A 123 7.59 12.82 -1.93
C SER A 123 6.33 13.70 -1.87
N TYR A 124 5.59 13.66 -0.75
CA TYR A 124 4.42 14.53 -0.55
C TYR A 124 4.78 16.00 -0.38
N THR A 125 6.01 16.32 -0.01
CA THR A 125 6.50 17.71 0.10
C THR A 125 7.08 18.22 -1.22
N GLN A 126 7.49 17.31 -2.10
CA GLN A 126 8.07 17.64 -3.40
C GLN A 126 7.01 17.92 -4.48
N GLY A 127 5.78 17.50 -4.23
CA GLY A 127 4.70 17.58 -5.22
C GLY A 127 4.79 16.48 -6.27
N GLY A 128 4.00 16.60 -7.33
CA GLY A 128 3.95 15.63 -8.41
C GLY A 128 2.55 15.02 -8.59
N TYR A 129 2.39 14.25 -9.64
CA TYR A 129 1.13 13.62 -9.99
C TYR A 129 0.73 12.56 -8.95
N GLU A 130 1.67 11.70 -8.57
CA GLU A 130 1.46 10.51 -7.74
C GLU A 130 1.07 10.88 -6.30
N THR A 131 1.73 11.89 -5.75
CA THR A 131 1.46 12.38 -4.38
C THR A 131 0.40 13.48 -4.36
N GLY A 132 -0.12 13.84 -5.52
CA GLY A 132 -1.16 14.83 -5.71
C GLY A 132 -2.58 14.26 -5.56
N ARG A 133 -3.43 14.54 -6.54
CA ARG A 133 -4.85 14.21 -6.56
C ARG A 133 -5.15 12.70 -6.57
N VAL A 134 -4.24 11.88 -7.05
CA VAL A 134 -4.43 10.44 -7.22
C VAL A 134 -4.04 9.61 -5.98
N SER A 135 -3.43 10.24 -4.98
CA SER A 135 -3.17 9.65 -3.67
C SER A 135 -4.27 10.04 -2.67
N ARG A 136 -4.83 9.06 -1.97
CA ARG A 136 -5.88 9.26 -0.95
C ARG A 136 -5.37 9.21 0.47
N VAL A 137 -4.14 8.75 0.64
CA VAL A 137 -3.55 8.57 1.97
C VAL A 137 -2.80 9.81 2.45
N ASP A 138 -2.79 9.99 3.77
CA ASP A 138 -1.95 10.98 4.43
C ASP A 138 -0.49 10.50 4.44
N PRO A 139 0.51 11.41 4.40
CA PRO A 139 1.94 11.02 4.45
C PRO A 139 2.36 10.19 5.65
N SER A 140 1.59 10.19 6.75
CA SER A 140 1.83 9.32 7.92
C SER A 140 1.60 7.83 7.61
N VAL A 141 1.09 7.49 6.44
CA VAL A 141 0.96 6.11 5.94
C VAL A 141 2.29 5.38 5.93
N GLU A 142 3.40 6.09 5.72
CA GLU A 142 4.75 5.52 5.69
C GLU A 142 5.11 4.82 7.00
N ASP A 143 4.83 5.45 8.15
CA ASP A 143 5.12 4.83 9.46
C ASP A 143 4.30 3.55 9.67
N ILE A 144 3.03 3.58 9.25
CA ILE A 144 2.11 2.44 9.38
C ILE A 144 2.59 1.27 8.52
N LEU A 145 2.94 1.54 7.26
CA LEU A 145 3.38 0.50 6.34
C LEU A 145 4.75 -0.05 6.73
N ASN A 146 5.68 0.80 7.16
CA ASN A 146 7.00 0.38 7.63
C ASN A 146 6.89 -0.50 8.88
N SER A 147 6.03 -0.14 9.84
CA SER A 147 5.78 -0.95 11.03
C SER A 147 5.18 -2.32 10.67
N ALA A 148 4.20 -2.35 9.79
CA ALA A 148 3.56 -3.58 9.36
C ALA A 148 4.51 -4.48 8.53
N MET A 149 5.32 -3.89 7.66
CA MET A 149 6.35 -4.65 6.92
C MET A 149 7.36 -5.28 7.87
N LYS A 150 7.80 -4.54 8.90
CA LYS A 150 8.71 -5.07 9.92
C LYS A 150 8.10 -6.29 10.62
N ASN A 151 6.84 -6.19 11.09
CA ASN A 151 6.15 -7.30 11.75
C ASN A 151 6.00 -8.54 10.84
N LEU A 152 5.83 -8.34 9.53
CA LEU A 152 5.69 -9.43 8.56
C LEU A 152 7.02 -10.04 8.12
N LEU A 153 8.14 -9.36 8.36
CA LEU A 153 9.48 -9.82 7.98
C LEU A 153 10.25 -10.48 9.16
N ASP A 154 9.86 -10.19 10.40
CA ASP A 154 10.38 -10.83 11.60
C ASP A 154 9.93 -12.31 11.68
#